data_cf1281bc923b45bf6596953fd7277353
#
_entry.id   cf1281bc923b45bf6596953fd7277353
#
_cell.length_a   1.000
_cell.length_b   1.000
_cell.length_c   1.000
_cell.angle_alpha   90.00
_cell.angle_beta   90.00
_cell.angle_gamma   90.00
#
_symmetry.space_group_name_H-M   'P 1'
#
loop_
_entity.id
_entity.type
_entity.pdbx_description
1 polymer ?
#
loop_
_entity_poly.entity_id
_entity_poly.type
_entity_poly.pdbx_seq_one_letter_code
_entity_poly.pdbx_strand_id
1 'polypeptide(L)'
;EWFKDARFGLFIHWGVYSVLGDGEWVMNNQNISIEEYEKLPSFFNPVYFDAEEWVLMAKDAGMKYITITSRHHDGFSMFDSKASDYNIVKKTPYGKDVLKMLAEACRKHDLKLFFYYSQLDWYRDDYFPRGRTGNGINGRGKGNWNDYINFMKSQLTELLTNYGEIGGIWFDGEWDQFKWDGKRFGEPMADFKLGEVYSLIHKLQPQALIGSNHHIAPNPGEDFQMFEKDLPGRSTKSFATSADDIGTLPLEVCETINGSWGFNLKDRKHKSKKELVQYLIKA
;
A
#
# COMPACT_ATOMS: atom_id res chain seq x y z
N GLU A 1 -11.12 -2.00 -19.32
CA GLU A 1 -11.95 -3.25 -19.41
C GLU A 1 -11.37 -4.38 -18.59
N TRP A 2 -10.08 -4.76 -18.76
CA TRP A 2 -9.49 -5.92 -18.09
C TRP A 2 -9.70 -5.93 -16.55
N PHE A 3 -9.64 -4.79 -15.88
CA PHE A 3 -9.81 -4.69 -14.43
C PHE A 3 -11.22 -5.06 -13.98
N LYS A 4 -12.24 -4.66 -14.74
CA LYS A 4 -13.65 -5.04 -14.49
C LYS A 4 -13.86 -6.54 -14.65
N ASP A 5 -13.12 -7.17 -15.57
CA ASP A 5 -13.22 -8.61 -15.84
C ASP A 5 -12.38 -9.45 -14.89
N ALA A 6 -11.32 -8.86 -14.32
CA ALA A 6 -10.39 -9.53 -13.40
C ALA A 6 -11.06 -10.01 -12.11
N ARG A 7 -11.88 -9.18 -11.46
CA ARG A 7 -12.75 -9.46 -10.31
C ARG A 7 -12.12 -10.10 -9.09
N PHE A 8 -10.91 -10.64 -9.16
CA PHE A 8 -10.27 -11.33 -8.06
C PHE A 8 -8.76 -11.16 -8.11
N GLY A 9 -8.18 -10.65 -7.03
CA GLY A 9 -6.75 -10.41 -6.87
C GLY A 9 -6.24 -10.85 -5.51
N LEU A 10 -4.92 -10.90 -5.37
CA LEU A 10 -4.20 -11.13 -4.14
C LEU A 10 -3.63 -9.82 -3.63
N PHE A 11 -3.87 -9.48 -2.35
CA PHE A 11 -3.21 -8.36 -1.70
C PHE A 11 -2.20 -8.88 -0.67
N ILE A 12 -0.94 -8.43 -0.76
CA ILE A 12 0.15 -8.85 0.11
C ILE A 12 0.68 -7.62 0.87
N HIS A 13 0.58 -7.67 2.21
CA HIS A 13 1.26 -6.74 3.09
C HIS A 13 2.53 -7.40 3.63
N TRP A 14 3.69 -6.90 3.22
CA TRP A 14 4.98 -7.45 3.60
C TRP A 14 6.06 -6.36 3.68
N GLY A 15 6.79 -6.34 4.79
CA GLY A 15 7.82 -5.35 5.07
C GLY A 15 8.62 -5.72 6.32
N VAL A 16 9.52 -4.84 6.74
CA VAL A 16 10.38 -5.06 7.93
C VAL A 16 9.58 -5.22 9.22
N TYR A 17 8.37 -4.68 9.30
CA TYR A 17 7.45 -4.90 10.43
C TYR A 17 7.15 -6.38 10.67
N SER A 18 7.29 -7.24 9.65
CA SER A 18 7.10 -8.69 9.79
C SER A 18 8.12 -9.33 10.74
N VAL A 19 9.28 -8.70 10.97
CA VAL A 19 10.28 -9.15 11.95
C VAL A 19 9.72 -9.14 13.37
N LEU A 20 8.89 -8.17 13.70
CA LEU A 20 8.26 -8.05 15.02
C LEU A 20 7.02 -8.95 15.18
N GLY A 21 6.40 -9.36 14.07
CA GLY A 21 5.24 -10.25 14.11
C GLY A 21 4.02 -9.68 14.86
N ASP A 22 3.84 -8.35 14.82
CA ASP A 22 2.72 -7.65 15.49
C ASP A 22 1.96 -6.70 14.55
N GLY A 23 1.96 -7.05 13.26
CA GLY A 23 1.26 -6.32 12.20
C GLY A 23 2.03 -5.13 11.65
N GLU A 24 1.48 -4.54 10.59
CA GLU A 24 2.11 -3.45 9.82
C GLU A 24 2.07 -2.09 10.53
N TRP A 25 1.21 -1.94 11.53
CA TRP A 25 1.07 -0.72 12.34
C TRP A 25 1.93 -0.72 13.60
N VAL A 26 2.77 -1.73 13.82
CA VAL A 26 3.51 -1.92 15.07
C VAL A 26 4.36 -0.70 15.46
N MET A 27 4.99 -0.02 14.49
CA MET A 27 5.78 1.18 14.73
C MET A 27 4.97 2.28 15.41
N ASN A 28 3.78 2.56 14.89
CA ASN A 28 2.87 3.56 15.45
C ASN A 28 2.23 3.08 16.77
N ASN A 29 1.73 1.84 16.81
CA ASN A 29 0.97 1.33 17.94
C ASN A 29 1.80 1.20 19.22
N GLN A 30 3.08 0.94 19.06
CA GLN A 30 4.03 0.81 20.18
C GLN A 30 4.91 2.04 20.35
N ASN A 31 4.72 3.10 19.54
CA ASN A 31 5.55 4.31 19.55
C ASN A 31 7.05 4.01 19.46
N ILE A 32 7.43 3.05 18.60
CA ILE A 32 8.83 2.65 18.42
C ILE A 32 9.59 3.82 17.80
N SER A 33 10.71 4.24 18.43
CA SER A 33 11.53 5.33 17.93
C SER A 33 12.17 4.99 16.58
N ILE A 34 12.55 6.00 15.79
CA ILE A 34 13.31 5.82 14.55
C ILE A 34 14.57 4.99 14.81
N GLU A 35 15.34 5.35 15.85
CA GLU A 35 16.59 4.67 16.21
C GLU A 35 16.41 3.16 16.45
N GLU A 36 15.30 2.76 17.11
CA GLU A 36 15.01 1.36 17.36
C GLU A 36 14.47 0.65 16.10
N TYR A 37 13.61 1.33 15.35
CA TYR A 37 12.97 0.72 14.17
C TYR A 37 13.99 0.52 13.03
N GLU A 38 14.97 1.40 12.88
CA GLU A 38 16.06 1.29 11.90
C GLU A 38 16.95 0.05 12.07
N LYS A 39 16.89 -0.63 13.20
CA LYS A 39 17.61 -1.89 13.45
C LYS A 39 16.95 -3.09 12.79
N LEU A 40 15.62 -3.02 12.54
CA LEU A 40 14.85 -4.16 12.01
C LEU A 40 15.34 -4.68 10.65
N PRO A 41 15.73 -3.84 9.69
CA PRO A 41 16.22 -4.34 8.41
C PRO A 41 17.40 -5.32 8.53
N SER A 42 18.25 -5.20 9.56
CA SER A 42 19.37 -6.12 9.77
C SER A 42 18.93 -7.56 10.11
N PHE A 43 17.69 -7.73 10.56
CA PHE A 43 17.07 -9.03 10.86
C PHE A 43 16.15 -9.53 9.74
N PHE A 44 15.89 -8.70 8.75
CA PHE A 44 14.99 -9.05 7.64
C PHE A 44 15.75 -9.77 6.53
N ASN A 45 15.71 -11.09 6.56
CA ASN A 45 16.45 -11.95 5.61
C ASN A 45 15.56 -13.05 5.03
N PRO A 46 14.68 -12.74 4.07
CA PRO A 46 13.69 -13.69 3.54
C PRO A 46 14.30 -14.65 2.52
N VAL A 47 15.22 -15.51 2.93
CA VAL A 47 15.96 -16.44 2.05
C VAL A 47 15.07 -17.47 1.36
N TYR A 48 13.86 -17.72 1.87
CA TYR A 48 12.87 -18.63 1.29
C TYR A 48 11.85 -17.93 0.39
N PHE A 49 12.00 -16.63 0.14
CA PHE A 49 11.10 -15.94 -0.78
C PHE A 49 11.28 -16.48 -2.20
N ASP A 50 10.20 -16.98 -2.76
CA ASP A 50 10.10 -17.42 -4.15
C ASP A 50 8.95 -16.69 -4.83
N ALA A 51 9.29 -15.77 -5.72
CA ALA A 51 8.31 -14.95 -6.42
C ALA A 51 7.45 -15.79 -7.40
N GLU A 52 8.03 -16.81 -8.01
CA GLU A 52 7.32 -17.69 -8.94
C GLU A 52 6.29 -18.55 -8.20
N GLU A 53 6.66 -19.11 -7.05
CA GLU A 53 5.72 -19.85 -6.19
C GLU A 53 4.52 -18.99 -5.79
N TRP A 54 4.75 -17.74 -5.37
CA TRP A 54 3.66 -16.82 -5.01
C TRP A 54 2.72 -16.52 -6.17
N VAL A 55 3.28 -16.28 -7.36
CA VAL A 55 2.51 -15.98 -8.57
C VAL A 55 1.72 -17.20 -9.03
N LEU A 56 2.32 -18.39 -9.02
CA LEU A 56 1.65 -19.63 -9.39
C LEU A 56 0.52 -19.97 -8.42
N MET A 57 0.71 -19.78 -7.12
CA MET A 57 -0.33 -19.94 -6.11
C MET A 57 -1.52 -19.01 -6.37
N ALA A 58 -1.27 -17.72 -6.65
CA ALA A 58 -2.32 -16.77 -6.98
C ALA A 58 -3.06 -17.16 -8.26
N LYS A 59 -2.34 -17.56 -9.30
CA LYS A 59 -2.90 -18.01 -10.58
C LYS A 59 -3.74 -19.28 -10.42
N ASP A 60 -3.27 -20.25 -9.66
CA ASP A 60 -3.98 -21.51 -9.38
C ASP A 60 -5.27 -21.25 -8.59
N ALA A 61 -5.28 -20.26 -7.71
CA ALA A 61 -6.48 -19.78 -7.03
C ALA A 61 -7.47 -19.02 -7.94
N GLY A 62 -7.12 -18.78 -9.20
CA GLY A 62 -7.94 -18.04 -10.18
C GLY A 62 -7.79 -16.52 -10.12
N MET A 63 -6.83 -16.00 -9.36
CA MET A 63 -6.54 -14.56 -9.27
C MET A 63 -5.95 -14.03 -10.58
N LYS A 64 -6.21 -12.78 -10.90
CA LYS A 64 -5.80 -12.11 -12.15
C LYS A 64 -4.77 -11.01 -11.94
N TYR A 65 -4.61 -10.55 -10.72
CA TYR A 65 -3.63 -9.55 -10.35
C TYR A 65 -3.13 -9.75 -8.92
N ILE A 66 -1.98 -9.16 -8.64
CA ILE A 66 -1.37 -9.10 -7.30
C ILE A 66 -1.14 -7.63 -6.96
N THR A 67 -1.53 -7.21 -5.76
CA THR A 67 -1.13 -5.94 -5.15
C THR A 67 -0.16 -6.23 -4.01
N ILE A 68 1.00 -5.59 -4.00
CA ILE A 68 2.01 -5.75 -2.94
C ILE A 68 2.46 -4.40 -2.40
N THR A 69 2.68 -4.32 -1.10
CA THR A 69 3.25 -3.13 -0.46
C THR A 69 4.67 -2.88 -0.95
N SER A 70 4.84 -1.89 -1.84
CA SER A 70 6.17 -1.43 -2.26
C SER A 70 6.85 -0.63 -1.15
N ARG A 71 6.04 0.10 -0.38
CA ARG A 71 6.43 0.87 0.79
C ARG A 71 5.18 1.10 1.64
N HIS A 72 5.23 0.74 2.92
CA HIS A 72 4.15 0.99 3.88
C HIS A 72 4.42 2.25 4.71
N HIS A 73 3.59 2.56 5.69
CA HIS A 73 3.66 3.76 6.53
C HIS A 73 4.97 3.92 7.32
N ASP A 74 5.68 2.82 7.57
CA ASP A 74 6.99 2.80 8.23
C ASP A 74 8.13 3.34 7.36
N GLY A 75 7.84 3.71 6.10
CA GLY A 75 8.78 4.33 5.18
C GLY A 75 9.83 3.39 4.58
N PHE A 76 9.81 2.09 4.92
CA PHE A 76 10.76 1.13 4.37
C PHE A 76 10.38 0.69 2.96
N SER A 77 11.30 0.84 2.01
CA SER A 77 11.09 0.47 0.60
C SER A 77 11.48 -0.99 0.35
N MET A 78 10.54 -1.79 -0.14
CA MET A 78 10.75 -3.21 -0.49
C MET A 78 11.41 -3.40 -1.87
N PHE A 79 12.01 -2.36 -2.43
CA PHE A 79 12.63 -2.32 -3.76
C PHE A 79 13.93 -1.50 -3.73
N ASP A 80 14.76 -1.63 -4.79
CA ASP A 80 16.04 -0.91 -4.93
C ASP A 80 15.82 0.57 -5.29
N SER A 81 15.30 1.35 -4.34
CA SER A 81 15.12 2.78 -4.54
C SER A 81 16.46 3.52 -4.48
N LYS A 82 16.68 4.42 -5.43
CA LYS A 82 17.80 5.38 -5.41
C LYS A 82 17.43 6.66 -4.67
N ALA A 83 16.11 6.92 -4.50
CA ALA A 83 15.60 8.06 -3.75
C ALA A 83 15.75 7.88 -2.22
N SER A 84 15.93 6.65 -1.73
CA SER A 84 16.08 6.35 -0.31
C SER A 84 17.06 5.20 -0.08
N ASP A 85 17.97 5.39 0.86
CA ASP A 85 18.84 4.29 1.33
C ASP A 85 18.11 3.35 2.32
N TYR A 86 16.94 3.76 2.82
CA TYR A 86 16.12 2.95 3.70
C TYR A 86 15.29 1.96 2.87
N ASN A 87 15.98 0.95 2.34
CA ASN A 87 15.40 -0.03 1.43
C ASN A 87 15.98 -1.44 1.63
N ILE A 88 15.27 -2.44 1.09
CA ILE A 88 15.60 -3.87 1.24
C ILE A 88 16.97 -4.23 0.70
N VAL A 89 17.42 -3.61 -0.40
CA VAL A 89 18.70 -3.94 -1.04
C VAL A 89 19.87 -3.42 -0.22
N LYS A 90 19.77 -2.20 0.30
CA LYS A 90 20.87 -1.54 1.02
C LYS A 90 20.93 -1.86 2.51
N LYS A 91 19.78 -2.12 3.14
CA LYS A 91 19.70 -2.21 4.61
C LYS A 91 19.52 -3.62 5.15
N THR A 92 19.27 -4.61 4.28
CA THR A 92 19.04 -5.99 4.73
C THR A 92 20.16 -6.93 4.30
N PRO A 93 20.41 -8.01 5.05
CA PRO A 93 21.34 -9.06 4.63
C PRO A 93 20.86 -9.81 3.37
N TYR A 94 19.56 -9.74 3.05
CA TYR A 94 19.00 -10.32 1.83
C TYR A 94 19.53 -9.64 0.56
N GLY A 95 19.62 -8.30 0.56
CA GLY A 95 20.30 -7.53 -0.47
C GLY A 95 19.72 -7.64 -1.88
N LYS A 96 18.47 -8.13 -2.04
CA LYS A 96 17.82 -8.32 -3.34
C LYS A 96 16.51 -7.55 -3.43
N ASP A 97 16.15 -7.12 -4.64
CA ASP A 97 14.91 -6.44 -4.95
C ASP A 97 13.77 -7.45 -5.16
N VAL A 98 12.92 -7.61 -4.14
CA VAL A 98 11.81 -8.57 -4.17
C VAL A 98 10.72 -8.14 -5.14
N LEU A 99 10.52 -6.82 -5.36
CA LEU A 99 9.52 -6.34 -6.30
C LEU A 99 9.93 -6.60 -7.73
N LYS A 100 11.22 -6.52 -8.05
CA LYS A 100 11.74 -6.89 -9.37
C LYS A 100 11.51 -8.37 -9.67
N MET A 101 11.83 -9.23 -8.71
CA MET A 101 11.59 -10.66 -8.82
C MET A 101 10.09 -10.96 -9.03
N LEU A 102 9.23 -10.31 -8.27
CA LEU A 102 7.78 -10.49 -8.39
C LEU A 102 7.24 -9.96 -9.72
N ALA A 103 7.71 -8.81 -10.19
CA ALA A 103 7.30 -8.23 -11.47
C ALA A 103 7.69 -9.14 -12.66
N GLU A 104 8.87 -9.74 -12.62
CA GLU A 104 9.32 -10.70 -13.61
C GLU A 104 8.45 -11.98 -13.61
N ALA A 105 8.14 -12.52 -12.44
CA ALA A 105 7.27 -13.67 -12.29
C ALA A 105 5.83 -13.38 -12.76
N CYS A 106 5.27 -12.22 -12.40
CA CYS A 106 3.94 -11.80 -12.85
C CYS A 106 3.86 -11.72 -14.38
N ARG A 107 4.86 -11.11 -15.04
CA ARG A 107 4.91 -11.07 -16.52
C ARG A 107 5.01 -12.46 -17.15
N LYS A 108 5.85 -13.33 -16.59
CA LYS A 108 6.02 -14.70 -17.08
C LYS A 108 4.71 -15.49 -17.05
N HIS A 109 3.86 -15.24 -16.07
CA HIS A 109 2.62 -15.99 -15.83
C HIS A 109 1.34 -15.24 -16.18
N ASP A 110 1.45 -14.06 -16.80
CA ASP A 110 0.33 -13.21 -17.26
C ASP A 110 -0.60 -12.78 -16.11
N LEU A 111 -0.03 -12.42 -14.96
CA LEU A 111 -0.72 -11.72 -13.89
C LEU A 111 -0.36 -10.23 -13.92
N LYS A 112 -1.33 -9.36 -13.67
CA LYS A 112 -1.05 -7.92 -13.52
C LYS A 112 -0.52 -7.65 -12.11
N LEU A 113 0.45 -6.74 -12.00
CA LEU A 113 1.05 -6.35 -10.72
C LEU A 113 0.69 -4.90 -10.41
N PHE A 114 0.15 -4.67 -9.20
CA PHE A 114 -0.03 -3.34 -8.62
C PHE A 114 0.99 -3.12 -7.51
N PHE A 115 1.49 -1.92 -7.42
CA PHE A 115 2.26 -1.49 -6.26
C PHE A 115 1.39 -0.65 -5.33
N TYR A 116 1.14 -1.18 -4.12
CA TYR A 116 0.67 -0.34 -3.03
C TYR A 116 1.78 0.64 -2.65
N TYR A 117 1.42 1.90 -2.52
CA TYR A 117 2.33 2.96 -2.13
C TYR A 117 1.70 3.82 -1.03
N SER A 118 2.34 3.87 0.14
CA SER A 118 1.91 4.74 1.23
C SER A 118 2.27 6.20 0.96
N GLN A 119 1.27 7.06 0.96
CA GLN A 119 1.44 8.53 0.97
C GLN A 119 1.79 9.03 2.37
N LEU A 120 1.37 8.30 3.41
CA LEU A 120 1.78 8.52 4.80
C LEU A 120 3.19 7.99 5.05
N ASP A 121 3.97 8.73 5.84
CA ASP A 121 5.33 8.33 6.21
C ASP A 121 5.66 8.65 7.67
N TRP A 122 5.90 7.61 8.46
CA TRP A 122 6.32 7.78 9.86
C TRP A 122 7.83 7.92 10.03
N TYR A 123 8.61 7.67 8.98
CA TYR A 123 10.07 7.66 9.04
C TYR A 123 10.68 9.01 8.65
N ARG A 124 10.22 9.61 7.54
CA ARG A 124 10.87 10.77 6.96
C ARG A 124 10.57 12.08 7.70
N ASP A 125 11.61 12.92 7.82
CA ASP A 125 11.52 14.25 8.43
C ASP A 125 10.70 15.23 7.59
N ASP A 126 10.79 15.14 6.27
CA ASP A 126 10.10 16.01 5.32
C ASP A 126 8.59 15.70 5.18
N TYR A 127 8.10 14.57 5.71
CA TYR A 127 6.66 14.39 5.96
C TYR A 127 6.23 15.31 7.12
N PHE A 128 6.17 16.59 6.82
CA PHE A 128 5.87 17.66 7.78
C PHE A 128 5.07 18.79 7.10
N PRO A 129 3.87 19.19 7.60
CA PRO A 129 3.34 18.89 8.95
C PRO A 129 3.01 17.41 9.16
N ARG A 130 3.15 16.96 10.41
CA ARG A 130 2.77 15.61 10.80
C ARG A 130 1.26 15.43 10.63
N GLY A 131 0.87 14.22 10.19
CA GLY A 131 -0.51 13.84 10.11
C GLY A 131 -1.12 13.48 11.46
N ARG A 132 -2.20 12.74 11.42
CA ARG A 132 -2.95 12.28 12.61
C ARG A 132 -2.26 11.11 13.34
N THR A 133 -1.38 10.40 12.66
CA THR A 133 -0.71 9.19 13.18
C THR A 133 0.80 9.38 13.34
N GLY A 134 1.46 8.45 14.01
CA GLY A 134 2.91 8.48 14.24
C GLY A 134 3.39 9.58 15.19
N ASN A 135 2.50 10.26 15.90
CA ASN A 135 2.86 11.39 16.76
C ASN A 135 3.64 10.99 18.02
N GLY A 136 3.55 9.73 18.44
CA GLY A 136 4.31 9.19 19.56
C GLY A 136 5.71 8.65 19.15
N ILE A 137 6.04 8.63 17.85
CA ILE A 137 7.32 8.12 17.36
C ILE A 137 8.41 9.17 17.57
N ASN A 138 9.39 8.84 18.41
CA ASN A 138 10.55 9.69 18.69
C ASN A 138 11.61 9.60 17.59
N GLY A 139 12.45 10.64 17.50
CA GLY A 139 13.58 10.71 16.56
C GLY A 139 13.23 11.33 15.20
N ARG A 140 12.00 11.77 14.99
CA ARG A 140 11.58 12.47 13.76
C ARG A 140 11.91 13.95 13.82
N GLY A 141 12.61 14.44 12.81
CA GLY A 141 12.92 15.85 12.62
C GLY A 141 11.74 16.65 12.02
N LYS A 142 12.06 17.84 11.52
CA LYS A 142 11.15 18.69 10.75
C LYS A 142 11.79 18.96 9.39
N GLY A 143 11.02 18.80 8.33
CA GLY A 143 11.48 19.02 6.97
C GLY A 143 10.49 19.85 6.16
N ASN A 144 10.65 19.82 4.86
CA ASN A 144 9.86 20.58 3.91
C ASN A 144 8.92 19.64 3.14
N TRP A 145 7.62 19.94 3.14
CA TRP A 145 6.61 19.14 2.45
C TRP A 145 6.88 18.98 0.95
N ASN A 146 7.40 19.99 0.30
CA ASN A 146 7.72 19.88 -1.14
C ASN A 146 8.86 18.87 -1.39
N ASP A 147 9.80 18.73 -0.47
CA ASP A 147 10.86 17.71 -0.58
C ASP A 147 10.27 16.31 -0.45
N TYR A 148 9.27 16.13 0.44
CA TYR A 148 8.51 14.90 0.53
C TYR A 148 7.75 14.57 -0.77
N ILE A 149 7.08 15.55 -1.37
CA ILE A 149 6.39 15.36 -2.66
C ILE A 149 7.37 15.00 -3.78
N ASN A 150 8.53 15.65 -3.84
CA ASN A 150 9.57 15.32 -4.81
C ASN A 150 10.14 13.91 -4.59
N PHE A 151 10.35 13.50 -3.34
CA PHE A 151 10.74 12.16 -2.97
C PHE A 151 9.70 11.12 -3.44
N MET A 152 8.41 11.34 -3.14
CA MET A 152 7.32 10.46 -3.57
C MET A 152 7.28 10.32 -5.10
N LYS A 153 7.37 11.44 -5.84
CA LYS A 153 7.43 11.44 -7.31
C LYS A 153 8.66 10.67 -7.83
N SER A 154 9.81 10.78 -7.17
CA SER A 154 11.02 10.06 -7.54
C SER A 154 10.84 8.55 -7.39
N GLN A 155 10.30 8.09 -6.25
CA GLN A 155 10.03 6.68 -6.03
C GLN A 155 8.97 6.12 -6.98
N LEU A 156 7.90 6.87 -7.24
CA LEU A 156 6.89 6.47 -8.24
C LEU A 156 7.49 6.38 -9.64
N THR A 157 8.39 7.31 -10.00
CA THR A 157 9.13 7.20 -11.27
C THR A 157 9.94 5.92 -11.35
N GLU A 158 10.65 5.55 -10.28
CA GLU A 158 11.40 4.28 -10.21
C GLU A 158 10.47 3.06 -10.41
N LEU A 159 9.35 3.02 -9.68
CA LEU A 159 8.38 1.93 -9.77
C LEU A 159 7.75 1.81 -11.17
N LEU A 160 7.54 2.93 -11.85
CA LEU A 160 6.93 2.96 -13.18
C LEU A 160 7.93 2.76 -14.33
N THR A 161 9.24 2.85 -14.08
CA THR A 161 10.24 2.75 -15.15
C THR A 161 11.15 1.52 -15.06
N ASN A 162 11.34 0.95 -13.86
CA ASN A 162 12.33 -0.09 -13.63
C ASN A 162 11.76 -1.52 -13.55
N TYR A 163 10.42 -1.66 -13.52
CA TYR A 163 9.74 -2.94 -13.27
C TYR A 163 8.93 -3.45 -14.47
N GLY A 164 9.05 -2.76 -15.63
CA GLY A 164 8.27 -3.03 -16.84
C GLY A 164 6.83 -2.54 -16.72
N GLU A 165 5.95 -3.06 -17.56
CA GLU A 165 4.52 -2.72 -17.50
C GLU A 165 3.88 -3.24 -16.21
N ILE A 166 3.22 -2.35 -15.48
CA ILE A 166 2.47 -2.68 -14.25
C ILE A 166 0.98 -2.44 -14.42
N GLY A 167 0.16 -3.09 -13.60
CA GLY A 167 -1.29 -2.92 -13.58
C GLY A 167 -1.71 -1.56 -13.05
N GLY A 168 -1.01 -1.04 -12.05
CA GLY A 168 -1.32 0.28 -11.48
C GLY A 168 -0.65 0.57 -10.15
N ILE A 169 -1.03 1.70 -9.56
CA ILE A 169 -0.63 2.15 -8.24
C ILE A 169 -1.85 2.16 -7.32
N TRP A 170 -1.70 1.52 -6.19
CA TRP A 170 -2.66 1.46 -5.09
C TRP A 170 -2.19 2.40 -3.96
N PHE A 171 -2.76 3.60 -3.89
CA PHE A 171 -2.38 4.59 -2.88
C PHE A 171 -3.11 4.37 -1.55
N ASP A 172 -2.42 4.72 -0.46
CA ASP A 172 -2.97 4.73 0.89
C ASP A 172 -2.33 5.82 1.74
N GLY A 173 -3.02 6.26 2.78
CA GLY A 173 -2.46 7.18 3.76
C GLY A 173 -2.74 8.65 3.53
N GLU A 174 -3.41 9.06 2.45
CA GLU A 174 -3.85 10.44 2.24
C GLU A 174 -4.72 10.92 3.42
N TRP A 175 -5.57 10.06 3.92
CA TRP A 175 -6.45 10.29 5.07
C TRP A 175 -5.71 10.76 6.32
N ASP A 176 -4.44 10.50 6.48
CA ASP A 176 -3.61 10.94 7.61
C ASP A 176 -3.46 12.47 7.65
N GLN A 177 -3.48 13.12 6.49
CA GLN A 177 -3.38 14.57 6.36
C GLN A 177 -4.75 15.29 6.40
N PHE A 178 -5.85 14.61 6.54
CA PHE A 178 -7.14 15.27 6.73
C PHE A 178 -7.42 15.55 8.21
N LYS A 179 -7.96 16.73 8.50
CA LYS A 179 -8.53 17.02 9.80
C LYS A 179 -9.72 16.09 10.06
N TRP A 180 -9.86 15.62 11.27
CA TRP A 180 -10.95 14.74 11.67
C TRP A 180 -11.79 15.39 12.77
N ASP A 181 -13.07 15.60 12.53
CA ASP A 181 -14.01 16.24 13.48
C ASP A 181 -14.75 15.24 14.38
N GLY A 182 -14.43 13.96 14.30
CA GLY A 182 -15.10 12.86 14.99
C GLY A 182 -16.18 12.16 14.17
N LYS A 183 -16.52 12.68 13.00
CA LYS A 183 -17.58 12.14 12.12
C LYS A 183 -17.15 12.02 10.65
N ARG A 184 -16.39 12.98 10.14
CA ARG A 184 -15.95 13.04 8.75
C ARG A 184 -14.57 13.66 8.61
N PHE A 185 -13.95 13.40 7.47
CA PHE A 185 -12.75 14.08 7.05
C PHE A 185 -13.07 15.53 6.66
N GLY A 186 -12.25 16.47 7.14
CA GLY A 186 -12.31 17.89 6.81
C GLY A 186 -11.20 18.29 5.83
N GLU A 187 -10.83 19.57 5.87
CA GLU A 187 -9.78 20.11 5.01
C GLU A 187 -8.42 19.41 5.22
N PRO A 188 -7.65 19.21 4.14
CA PRO A 188 -6.30 18.67 4.24
C PRO A 188 -5.36 19.64 4.97
N MET A 189 -4.44 19.09 5.77
CA MET A 189 -3.37 19.84 6.44
C MET A 189 -2.18 20.09 5.51
N ALA A 190 -2.00 19.24 4.50
CA ALA A 190 -0.98 19.38 3.48
C ALA A 190 -1.50 18.86 2.13
N ASP A 191 -1.00 19.44 1.05
CA ASP A 191 -1.42 19.11 -0.32
C ASP A 191 -0.45 18.10 -0.95
N PHE A 192 -0.91 16.90 -1.25
CA PHE A 192 -0.15 15.84 -1.93
C PHE A 192 0.11 16.10 -3.42
N LYS A 193 -0.41 17.20 -3.98
CA LYS A 193 -0.27 17.52 -5.41
C LYS A 193 -0.77 16.39 -6.32
N LEU A 194 -1.92 15.78 -5.96
CA LEU A 194 -2.43 14.58 -6.62
C LEU A 194 -2.57 14.74 -8.13
N GLY A 195 -3.02 15.90 -8.63
CA GLY A 195 -3.12 16.14 -10.06
C GLY A 195 -1.77 16.01 -10.79
N GLU A 196 -0.68 16.46 -10.17
CA GLU A 196 0.67 16.32 -10.72
C GLU A 196 1.18 14.87 -10.60
N VAL A 197 0.88 14.21 -9.49
CA VAL A 197 1.28 12.81 -9.23
C VAL A 197 0.57 11.87 -10.19
N TYR A 198 -0.74 12.00 -10.36
CA TYR A 198 -1.53 11.16 -11.27
C TYR A 198 -1.16 11.40 -12.74
N SER A 199 -0.92 12.67 -13.11
CA SER A 199 -0.41 13.01 -14.45
C SER A 199 0.97 12.39 -14.71
N LEU A 200 1.86 12.35 -13.73
CA LEU A 200 3.16 11.70 -13.85
C LEU A 200 3.00 10.19 -14.11
N ILE A 201 2.11 9.52 -13.37
CA ILE A 201 1.86 8.08 -13.54
C ILE A 201 1.36 7.78 -14.95
N HIS A 202 0.29 8.46 -15.39
CA HIS A 202 -0.27 8.22 -16.72
C HIS A 202 0.67 8.67 -17.86
N LYS A 203 1.55 9.64 -17.62
CA LYS A 203 2.60 10.01 -18.58
C LYS A 203 3.64 8.90 -18.75
N LEU A 204 4.03 8.24 -17.67
CA LEU A 204 5.04 7.18 -17.69
C LEU A 204 4.45 5.84 -18.14
N GLN A 205 3.25 5.53 -17.69
CA GLN A 205 2.51 4.32 -18.07
C GLN A 205 1.02 4.64 -18.26
N PRO A 206 0.57 5.01 -19.46
CA PRO A 206 -0.81 5.41 -19.73
C PRO A 206 -1.88 4.34 -19.40
N GLN A 207 -1.48 3.07 -19.37
CA GLN A 207 -2.34 1.93 -19.04
C GLN A 207 -2.41 1.61 -17.55
N ALA A 208 -1.51 2.16 -16.72
CA ALA A 208 -1.47 1.91 -15.29
C ALA A 208 -2.67 2.58 -14.61
N LEU A 209 -3.41 1.80 -13.84
CA LEU A 209 -4.59 2.28 -13.13
C LEU A 209 -4.20 2.91 -11.79
N ILE A 210 -4.96 3.93 -11.39
CA ILE A 210 -4.78 4.64 -10.13
C ILE A 210 -6.01 4.47 -9.26
N GLY A 211 -5.80 4.04 -8.02
CA GLY A 211 -6.82 4.08 -6.98
C GLY A 211 -6.20 4.51 -5.65
N SER A 212 -7.01 5.08 -4.77
CA SER A 212 -6.56 5.57 -3.47
C SER A 212 -7.53 5.21 -2.35
N ASN A 213 -6.99 4.67 -1.26
CA ASN A 213 -7.74 4.31 -0.05
C ASN A 213 -7.86 5.53 0.89
N HIS A 214 -8.49 6.59 0.43
CA HIS A 214 -8.64 7.83 1.21
C HIS A 214 -9.97 7.94 1.97
N HIS A 215 -10.91 7.02 1.75
CA HIS A 215 -12.21 6.94 2.43
C HIS A 215 -13.19 8.10 2.12
N ILE A 216 -13.01 8.74 0.99
CA ILE A 216 -13.89 9.80 0.46
C ILE A 216 -14.27 9.50 -1.00
N ALA A 217 -15.05 10.37 -1.64
CA ALA A 217 -15.32 10.28 -3.06
C ALA A 217 -14.02 10.33 -3.89
N PRO A 218 -13.96 9.63 -5.04
CA PRO A 218 -12.74 9.59 -5.85
C PRO A 218 -12.23 10.97 -6.25
N ASN A 219 -10.92 11.16 -6.15
CA ASN A 219 -10.27 12.36 -6.66
C ASN A 219 -10.22 12.33 -8.20
N PRO A 220 -10.21 13.49 -8.87
CA PRO A 220 -10.01 13.55 -10.32
C PRO A 220 -8.71 12.87 -10.74
N GLY A 221 -8.81 11.93 -11.69
CA GLY A 221 -7.66 11.17 -12.21
C GLY A 221 -7.50 9.77 -11.58
N GLU A 222 -8.36 9.37 -10.65
CA GLU A 222 -8.47 7.98 -10.21
C GLU A 222 -9.25 7.16 -11.22
N ASP A 223 -8.87 5.88 -11.38
CA ASP A 223 -9.44 4.95 -12.35
C ASP A 223 -10.38 3.93 -11.71
N PHE A 224 -10.30 3.74 -10.40
CA PHE A 224 -11.18 2.89 -9.61
C PHE A 224 -11.30 3.40 -8.16
N GLN A 225 -12.41 3.08 -7.51
CA GLN A 225 -12.72 3.47 -6.14
C GLN A 225 -12.57 2.28 -5.19
N MET A 226 -12.00 2.52 -4.02
CA MET A 226 -11.65 1.48 -3.05
C MET A 226 -12.55 1.48 -1.83
N PHE A 227 -12.75 0.26 -1.28
CA PHE A 227 -13.45 0.02 -0.03
C PHE A 227 -12.65 -0.95 0.83
N GLU A 228 -12.27 -0.53 2.02
CA GLU A 228 -11.48 -1.34 2.93
C GLU A 228 -12.38 -2.08 3.92
N LYS A 229 -12.36 -3.42 3.87
CA LYS A 229 -13.11 -4.32 4.79
C LYS A 229 -14.62 -4.07 4.84
N ASP A 230 -15.17 -3.34 3.89
CA ASP A 230 -16.60 -3.02 3.78
C ASP A 230 -17.08 -3.21 2.34
N LEU A 231 -18.33 -3.60 2.19
CA LEU A 231 -18.97 -3.65 0.89
C LEU A 231 -19.51 -2.26 0.53
N PRO A 232 -19.44 -1.84 -0.74
CA PRO A 232 -19.97 -0.56 -1.18
C PRO A 232 -21.40 -0.33 -0.72
N GLY A 233 -21.67 0.84 -0.12
CA GLY A 233 -23.00 1.20 0.39
C GLY A 233 -23.47 0.43 1.63
N ARG A 234 -22.63 -0.41 2.25
CA ARG A 234 -22.95 -1.19 3.45
C ARG A 234 -21.96 -0.94 4.60
N SER A 235 -21.31 0.19 4.56
CA SER A 235 -20.33 0.54 5.59
C SER A 235 -20.95 0.62 6.98
N THR A 236 -20.32 -0.06 7.92
CA THR A 236 -20.64 -0.01 9.36
C THR A 236 -19.55 0.66 10.17
N LYS A 237 -18.46 1.09 9.52
CA LYS A 237 -17.29 1.67 10.19
C LYS A 237 -17.27 3.19 10.02
N SER A 238 -16.83 3.90 11.05
CA SER A 238 -16.78 5.37 11.08
C SER A 238 -15.85 5.99 10.04
N PHE A 239 -14.91 5.23 9.51
CA PHE A 239 -13.95 5.69 8.51
C PHE A 239 -14.29 5.24 7.08
N ALA A 240 -15.35 4.47 6.92
CA ALA A 240 -15.69 3.93 5.61
C ALA A 240 -16.39 4.97 4.74
N THR A 241 -16.19 4.87 3.44
CA THR A 241 -16.85 5.67 2.42
C THR A 241 -18.37 5.49 2.52
N SER A 242 -19.13 6.57 2.56
CA SER A 242 -20.59 6.50 2.60
C SER A 242 -21.17 6.01 1.27
N ALA A 243 -22.41 5.54 1.28
CA ALA A 243 -23.12 5.17 0.05
C ALA A 243 -23.25 6.37 -0.91
N ASP A 244 -23.34 7.59 -0.36
CA ASP A 244 -23.48 8.83 -1.13
C ASP A 244 -22.17 9.22 -1.84
N ASP A 245 -21.03 8.67 -1.40
CA ASP A 245 -19.71 8.91 -2.00
C ASP A 245 -19.35 7.90 -3.09
N ILE A 246 -20.22 6.95 -3.40
CA ILE A 246 -20.03 5.98 -4.50
C ILE A 246 -20.17 6.70 -5.84
N GLY A 247 -19.05 6.75 -6.59
CA GLY A 247 -19.01 7.33 -7.94
C GLY A 247 -19.38 6.34 -9.03
N THR A 248 -18.98 6.64 -10.25
CA THR A 248 -19.20 5.81 -11.45
C THR A 248 -18.00 4.96 -11.85
N LEU A 249 -16.91 5.06 -11.11
CA LEU A 249 -15.70 4.28 -11.35
C LEU A 249 -15.92 2.80 -11.01
N PRO A 250 -15.11 1.89 -11.58
CA PRO A 250 -15.04 0.51 -11.10
C PRO A 250 -14.75 0.48 -9.61
N LEU A 251 -15.34 -0.47 -8.89
CA LEU A 251 -15.18 -0.61 -7.45
C LEU A 251 -14.23 -1.77 -7.14
N GLU A 252 -13.35 -1.56 -6.18
CA GLU A 252 -12.52 -2.60 -5.57
C GLU A 252 -12.82 -2.70 -4.08
N VAL A 253 -12.90 -3.92 -3.59
CA VAL A 253 -13.00 -4.20 -2.15
C VAL A 253 -11.79 -5.01 -1.73
N CYS A 254 -11.09 -4.59 -0.69
CA CYS A 254 -10.03 -5.38 -0.09
C CYS A 254 -10.42 -5.91 1.29
N GLU A 255 -10.10 -7.17 1.54
CA GLU A 255 -10.41 -7.85 2.80
C GLU A 255 -9.26 -8.78 3.21
N THR A 256 -9.07 -8.95 4.51
CA THR A 256 -8.06 -9.85 5.08
C THR A 256 -8.58 -11.27 5.20
N ILE A 257 -7.67 -12.24 5.06
CA ILE A 257 -7.97 -13.65 5.34
C ILE A 257 -8.17 -13.89 6.85
N ASN A 258 -7.48 -13.10 7.67
CA ASN A 258 -7.54 -13.06 9.14
C ASN A 258 -7.94 -11.68 9.65
N GLY A 259 -7.49 -11.23 10.80
CA GLY A 259 -7.79 -9.90 11.35
C GLY A 259 -6.80 -8.80 10.95
N SER A 260 -5.56 -9.17 10.61
CA SER A 260 -4.44 -8.27 10.33
C SER A 260 -4.12 -8.24 8.84
N TRP A 261 -3.64 -7.08 8.34
CA TRP A 261 -3.07 -6.98 6.98
C TRP A 261 -1.66 -7.59 6.95
N GLY A 262 -0.76 -7.11 7.78
CA GLY A 262 0.59 -7.65 7.93
C GLY A 262 0.64 -8.87 8.86
N PHE A 263 1.77 -9.58 8.83
CA PHE A 263 2.00 -10.75 9.67
C PHE A 263 1.87 -10.43 11.16
N ASN A 264 1.00 -11.18 11.87
CA ASN A 264 0.77 -11.02 13.29
C ASN A 264 0.71 -12.39 13.98
N LEU A 265 1.66 -12.64 14.88
CA LEU A 265 1.77 -13.92 15.60
C LEU A 265 0.57 -14.23 16.51
N LYS A 266 -0.13 -13.18 16.96
CA LYS A 266 -1.30 -13.31 17.85
C LYS A 266 -2.59 -13.56 17.08
N ASP A 267 -2.62 -13.20 15.78
CA ASP A 267 -3.80 -13.32 14.94
C ASP A 267 -3.83 -14.71 14.26
N ARG A 268 -4.50 -15.64 14.90
CA ARG A 268 -4.64 -17.02 14.44
C ARG A 268 -6.06 -17.35 13.94
N LYS A 269 -6.95 -16.38 13.93
CA LYS A 269 -8.34 -16.57 13.50
C LYS A 269 -8.48 -16.29 12.02
N HIS A 270 -8.30 -17.33 11.21
CA HIS A 270 -8.52 -17.25 9.77
C HIS A 270 -9.99 -17.46 9.42
N LYS A 271 -10.48 -16.71 8.45
CA LYS A 271 -11.79 -16.96 7.85
C LYS A 271 -11.83 -18.34 7.20
N SER A 272 -12.94 -19.03 7.35
CA SER A 272 -13.16 -20.32 6.68
C SER A 272 -13.28 -20.14 5.16
N LYS A 273 -13.04 -21.19 4.40
CA LYS A 273 -13.28 -21.18 2.93
C LYS A 273 -14.67 -20.69 2.57
N LYS A 274 -15.70 -21.09 3.35
CA LYS A 274 -17.08 -20.67 3.14
C LYS A 274 -17.24 -19.16 3.31
N GLU A 275 -16.65 -18.56 4.35
CA GLU A 275 -16.72 -17.12 4.59
C GLU A 275 -16.03 -16.33 3.48
N LEU A 276 -14.84 -16.78 3.02
CA LEU A 276 -14.11 -16.15 1.93
C LEU A 276 -14.91 -16.20 0.61
N VAL A 277 -15.44 -17.36 0.24
CA VAL A 277 -16.26 -17.51 -0.96
C VAL A 277 -17.53 -16.66 -0.87
N GLN A 278 -18.20 -16.66 0.29
CA GLN A 278 -19.39 -15.81 0.49
C GLN A 278 -19.07 -14.31 0.40
N TYR A 279 -17.89 -13.90 0.84
CA TYR A 279 -17.46 -12.51 0.69
C TYR A 279 -17.24 -12.15 -0.78
N LEU A 280 -16.51 -12.97 -1.53
CA LEU A 280 -16.29 -12.79 -2.97
C LEU A 280 -17.59 -12.72 -3.79
N ILE A 281 -18.60 -13.53 -3.42
CA ILE A 281 -19.90 -13.51 -4.12
C ILE A 281 -20.69 -12.20 -3.83
N LYS A 282 -20.45 -11.57 -2.67
CA LYS A 282 -21.15 -10.35 -2.26
C LYS A 282 -20.47 -9.08 -2.73
N ALA A 283 -19.15 -9.13 -2.94
CA ALA A 283 -18.34 -8.04 -3.48
C ALA A 283 -18.56 -7.91 -5.00
#